data_fd391b70999e026ebfbe93fb51c84543
#
_entry.id   fd391b70999e026ebfbe93fb51c84543
#
_cell.length_a   1.000
_cell.length_b   1.000
_cell.length_c   1.000
_cell.angle_alpha   90.00
_cell.angle_beta   90.00
_cell.angle_gamma   90.00
#
_symmetry.space_group_name_H-M   'P 1'
#
loop_
_entity.id
_entity.type
_entity.pdbx_description
1 polymer ?
#
loop_
_entity_poly.entity_id
_entity_poly.type
_entity_poly.pdbx_seq_one_letter_code
_entity_poly.pdbx_strand_id
1 'polypeptide(L)'
;MNKAEFIAQVAKRGGMTKKDAEKAADAVFETLAALLAAGDKINLPGFGAFETRLRSARTCRNIHTGAPIEVAAARVPVFKPAKTLKERVD
;
A
#
# COMPACT_ATOMS: atom_id res chain seq x y z
N MET A 1 3.30 -15.96 -0.06
CA MET A 1 3.63 -15.61 1.35
C MET A 1 2.43 -14.93 1.99
N ASN A 2 2.04 -15.36 3.17
CA ASN A 2 0.95 -14.74 3.92
C ASN A 2 1.50 -13.80 4.99
N LYS A 3 0.60 -13.14 5.74
CA LYS A 3 1.00 -12.19 6.79
C LYS A 3 1.84 -12.86 7.88
N ALA A 4 1.47 -14.06 8.31
CA ALA A 4 2.20 -14.77 9.37
C ALA A 4 3.64 -15.07 8.94
N GLU A 5 3.84 -15.52 7.71
CA GLU A 5 5.18 -15.77 7.16
C GLU A 5 5.98 -14.48 7.02
N PHE A 6 5.33 -13.41 6.59
CA PHE A 6 5.94 -12.08 6.50
C PHE A 6 6.42 -11.60 7.88
N ILE A 7 5.58 -11.72 8.90
CA ILE A 7 5.92 -11.33 10.27
C ILE A 7 7.10 -12.15 10.80
N ALA A 8 7.15 -13.44 10.50
CA ALA A 8 8.26 -14.29 10.90
C ALA A 8 9.58 -13.80 10.29
N GLN A 9 9.56 -13.36 9.04
CA GLN A 9 10.75 -12.79 8.38
C GLN A 9 11.16 -11.45 9.00
N VAL A 10 10.19 -10.61 9.34
CA VAL A 10 10.45 -9.33 10.02
C VAL A 10 11.11 -9.57 11.37
N ALA A 11 10.58 -10.52 12.15
CA ALA A 11 11.13 -10.87 13.46
C ALA A 11 12.59 -11.31 13.35
N LYS A 12 12.88 -12.17 12.38
CA LYS A 12 14.24 -12.67 12.15
C LYS A 12 15.19 -11.55 11.79
N ARG A 13 14.81 -10.68 10.87
CA ARG A 13 15.66 -9.58 10.42
C ARG A 13 15.85 -8.50 11.47
N GLY A 14 14.80 -8.25 12.28
CA GLY A 14 14.85 -7.25 13.33
C GLY A 14 15.39 -7.74 14.67
N GLY A 15 15.69 -9.04 14.78
CA GLY A 15 16.17 -9.60 16.04
C GLY A 15 15.15 -9.51 17.16
N MET A 16 13.87 -9.70 16.86
CA MET A 16 12.78 -9.55 17.81
C MET A 16 11.88 -10.77 17.82
N THR A 17 11.01 -10.87 18.83
CA THR A 17 10.02 -11.93 18.89
C THR A 17 8.95 -11.73 17.81
N LYS A 18 8.24 -12.80 17.44
CA LYS A 18 7.12 -12.68 16.50
C LYS A 18 6.03 -11.74 17.01
N LYS A 19 5.78 -11.75 18.31
CA LYS A 19 4.80 -10.84 18.94
C LYS A 19 5.18 -9.39 18.75
N ASP A 20 6.43 -9.05 19.02
CA ASP A 20 6.94 -7.69 18.86
C ASP A 20 6.96 -7.27 17.38
N ALA A 21 7.34 -8.19 16.48
CA ALA A 21 7.35 -7.95 15.05
C ALA A 21 5.95 -7.70 14.52
N GLU A 22 4.95 -8.46 14.97
CA GLU A 22 3.57 -8.26 14.59
C GLU A 22 3.05 -6.89 15.04
N LYS A 23 3.32 -6.54 16.29
CA LYS A 23 2.93 -5.23 16.84
C LYS A 23 3.57 -4.09 16.05
N ALA A 24 4.85 -4.19 15.76
CA ALA A 24 5.57 -3.17 15.01
C ALA A 24 5.05 -3.05 13.58
N ALA A 25 4.85 -4.17 12.90
CA ALA A 25 4.34 -4.18 11.53
C ALA A 25 2.93 -3.62 11.45
N ASP A 26 2.05 -4.01 12.37
CA ASP A 26 0.68 -3.49 12.42
C ASP A 26 0.67 -1.98 12.66
N ALA A 27 1.57 -1.47 13.52
CA ALA A 27 1.72 -0.04 13.76
C ALA A 27 2.16 0.69 12.49
N VAL A 28 3.09 0.13 11.73
CA VAL A 28 3.55 0.71 10.46
C VAL A 28 2.39 0.77 9.45
N PHE A 29 1.68 -0.32 9.27
CA PHE A 29 0.58 -0.38 8.29
C PHE A 29 -0.56 0.55 8.68
N GLU A 30 -0.92 0.60 9.96
CA GLU A 30 -1.95 1.51 10.45
C GLU A 30 -1.55 2.97 10.28
N THR A 31 -0.29 3.30 10.54
CA THR A 31 0.24 4.65 10.36
C THR A 31 0.18 5.06 8.89
N LEU A 32 0.60 4.16 7.97
CA LEU A 32 0.52 4.42 6.54
C LEU A 32 -0.93 4.66 6.10
N ALA A 33 -1.85 3.82 6.55
CA ALA A 33 -3.26 3.94 6.21
C ALA A 33 -3.85 5.26 6.71
N ALA A 34 -3.56 5.64 7.96
CA ALA A 34 -4.06 6.87 8.55
C ALA A 34 -3.51 8.11 7.85
N LEU A 35 -2.23 8.13 7.53
CA LEU A 35 -1.61 9.26 6.83
C LEU A 35 -2.14 9.41 5.41
N LEU A 36 -2.30 8.30 4.68
CA LEU A 36 -2.86 8.32 3.34
C LEU A 36 -4.32 8.77 3.36
N ALA A 37 -5.10 8.35 4.35
CA ALA A 37 -6.47 8.81 4.52
C ALA A 37 -6.53 10.32 4.77
N ALA A 38 -5.54 10.88 5.44
CA ALA A 38 -5.43 12.32 5.68
C ALA A 38 -4.89 13.09 4.45
N GLY A 39 -4.47 12.40 3.40
CA GLY A 39 -3.94 13.02 2.19
C GLY A 39 -2.45 13.28 2.22
N ASP A 40 -1.74 12.75 3.21
CA ASP A 40 -0.30 12.94 3.31
C ASP A 40 0.44 11.99 2.36
N LYS A 41 1.62 12.43 1.96
CA LYS A 41 2.56 11.64 1.18
C LYS A 41 3.68 11.15 2.12
N ILE A 42 4.00 9.88 2.04
CA ILE A 42 5.06 9.28 2.84
C ILE A 42 6.21 8.89 1.91
N ASN A 43 7.37 9.48 2.12
CA ASN A 43 8.56 9.15 1.34
C ASN A 43 9.52 8.34 2.22
N LEU A 44 9.82 7.11 1.79
CA LEU A 44 10.73 6.20 2.48
C LEU A 44 11.97 6.00 1.60
N PRO A 45 13.06 6.73 1.88
CA PRO A 45 14.27 6.66 1.06
C PRO A 45 14.78 5.23 0.92
N GLY A 46 15.13 4.84 -0.29
CA GLY A 46 15.62 3.50 -0.59
C GLY A 46 14.53 2.45 -0.78
N PHE A 47 13.30 2.77 -0.46
CA PHE A 47 12.16 1.86 -0.63
C PHE A 47 11.15 2.37 -1.64
N GLY A 48 10.58 3.54 -1.39
CA GLY A 48 9.60 4.14 -2.28
C GLY A 48 8.76 5.19 -1.58
N ALA A 49 7.74 5.64 -2.26
CA ALA A 49 6.81 6.64 -1.73
C ALA A 49 5.39 6.13 -1.82
N PHE A 50 4.60 6.44 -0.80
CA PHE A 50 3.16 6.20 -0.78
C PHE A 50 2.47 7.55 -0.90
N GLU A 51 1.48 7.62 -1.77
CA GLU A 51 0.70 8.84 -1.97
C GLU A 51 -0.72 8.49 -2.38
N THR A 52 -1.60 9.48 -2.39
CA THR A 52 -2.94 9.30 -2.93
C THR A 52 -3.06 9.99 -4.27
N ARG A 53 -3.88 9.42 -5.12
CA ARG A 53 -4.20 10.00 -6.42
C ARG A 53 -5.71 10.09 -6.54
N LEU A 54 -6.18 11.22 -7.03
CA LEU A 54 -7.60 11.38 -7.33
C LEU A 54 -7.90 10.71 -8.67
N ARG A 55 -8.80 9.74 -8.64
CA ARG A 55 -9.32 9.14 -9.86
C ARG A 55 -10.61 9.88 -10.22
N SER A 56 -10.66 10.41 -11.43
CA SER A 56 -11.84 11.12 -11.93
C SER A 56 -13.03 10.18 -12.09
N ALA A 57 -14.24 10.73 -11.93
CA ALA A 57 -15.44 10.01 -12.24
C ALA A 57 -15.44 9.61 -13.72
N ARG A 58 -15.93 8.43 -14.01
CA ARG A 58 -15.98 7.91 -15.37
C ARG A 58 -17.20 7.00 -15.54
N THR A 59 -17.60 6.82 -16.79
CA THR A 59 -18.66 5.88 -17.16
C THR A 59 -18.01 4.63 -17.75
N CYS A 60 -18.34 3.48 -17.17
CA CYS A 60 -17.93 2.18 -17.67
C CYS A 60 -19.14 1.44 -18.19
N ARG A 61 -18.93 0.48 -19.11
CA ARG A 61 -20.00 -0.37 -19.60
C ARG A 61 -19.98 -1.70 -18.85
N ASN A 62 -21.15 -2.11 -18.37
CA ASN A 62 -21.29 -3.45 -17.78
C ASN A 62 -21.20 -4.48 -18.91
N ILE A 63 -20.24 -5.39 -18.80
CA ILE A 63 -19.99 -6.42 -19.85
C ILE A 63 -21.09 -7.46 -19.94
N HIS A 64 -21.91 -7.63 -18.91
CA HIS A 64 -23.00 -8.61 -18.90
C HIS A 64 -24.30 -8.05 -19.46
N THR A 65 -24.60 -6.79 -19.19
CA THR A 65 -25.88 -6.15 -19.57
C THR A 65 -25.71 -5.10 -20.67
N GLY A 66 -24.47 -4.63 -20.89
CA GLY A 66 -24.21 -3.52 -21.80
C GLY A 66 -24.64 -2.17 -21.28
N ALA A 67 -25.19 -2.11 -20.06
CA ALA A 67 -25.65 -0.86 -19.45
C ALA A 67 -24.47 0.00 -18.97
N PRO A 68 -24.56 1.33 -19.07
CA PRO A 68 -23.54 2.21 -18.51
C PRO A 68 -23.52 2.15 -16.99
N ILE A 69 -22.30 2.10 -16.43
CA ILE A 69 -22.11 2.15 -14.99
C ILE A 69 -21.28 3.39 -14.68
N GLU A 70 -21.80 4.25 -13.82
CA GLU A 70 -21.07 5.40 -13.35
C GLU A 70 -20.13 4.99 -12.21
N VAL A 71 -18.83 5.30 -12.38
CA VAL A 71 -17.82 5.12 -11.35
C VAL A 71 -17.50 6.51 -10.79
N ALA A 72 -17.86 6.71 -9.53
CA ALA A 72 -17.64 7.98 -8.86
C ALA A 72 -16.14 8.30 -8.73
N ALA A 73 -15.82 9.58 -8.66
CA ALA A 73 -14.45 10.01 -8.35
C ALA A 73 -14.04 9.45 -6.97
N ALA A 74 -12.81 9.00 -6.86
CA ALA A 74 -12.31 8.43 -5.63
C ALA A 74 -10.82 8.72 -5.47
N ARG A 75 -10.39 8.84 -4.22
CA ARG A 75 -8.95 8.89 -3.89
C ARG A 75 -8.46 7.47 -3.72
N VAL A 76 -7.38 7.13 -4.39
CA VAL A 76 -6.79 5.79 -4.34
C VAL A 76 -5.35 5.87 -3.86
N PRO A 77 -4.90 4.91 -3.05
CA PRO A 77 -3.50 4.85 -2.64
C PRO A 77 -2.65 4.37 -3.81
N VAL A 78 -1.46 4.96 -3.94
CA VAL A 78 -0.49 4.59 -4.98
C VAL A 78 0.87 4.42 -4.32
N PHE A 79 1.56 3.34 -4.69
CA PHE A 79 2.94 3.11 -4.28
C PHE A 79 3.86 3.33 -5.48
N LYS A 80 4.86 4.20 -5.29
CA LYS A 80 5.90 4.44 -6.29
C LYS A 80 7.22 3.89 -5.77
N PRO A 81 7.70 2.76 -6.30
CA PRO A 81 8.96 2.18 -5.83
C PRO A 81 10.15 3.07 -6.14
N ALA A 82 11.11 3.11 -5.22
CA ALA A 82 12.35 3.82 -5.44
C ALA A 82 13.24 3.08 -6.45
N LYS A 83 14.12 3.81 -7.10
CA LYS A 83 15.07 3.24 -8.06
C LYS A 83 15.88 2.09 -7.43
N THR A 84 16.33 2.30 -6.21
CA THR A 84 17.08 1.29 -5.44
C THR A 84 16.29 0.00 -5.29
N LEU A 85 15.00 0.10 -4.98
CA LEU A 85 14.14 -1.08 -4.85
C LEU A 85 13.95 -1.78 -6.19
N LYS A 86 13.74 -1.02 -7.27
CA LYS A 86 13.60 -1.58 -8.62
C LYS A 86 14.85 -2.35 -9.03
N GLU A 87 16.02 -1.79 -8.77
CA GLU A 87 17.31 -2.42 -9.08
C GLU A 87 17.50 -3.71 -8.29
N ARG A 88 17.04 -3.74 -7.04
CA ARG A 88 17.18 -4.92 -6.19
C ARG A 88 16.29 -6.07 -6.65
N VAL A 89 15.16 -5.78 -7.24
CA VAL A 89 14.19 -6.79 -7.72
C VAL A 89 14.58 -7.32 -9.10
N ASP A 90 15.17 -6.51 -9.94
CA ASP A 90 15.52 -6.84 -11.33
C ASP A 90 16.87 -7.66 -11.42
#